data_048d897c82ea98a0342ddd3b7cd2b638
#
_entry.id   048d897c82ea98a0342ddd3b7cd2b638
#
_cell.length_a   1.000
_cell.length_b   1.000
_cell.length_c   1.000
_cell.angle_alpha   90.00
_cell.angle_beta   90.00
_cell.angle_gamma   90.00
#
_symmetry.space_group_name_H-M   'P 1'
#
loop_
_entity.id
_entity.type
_entity.pdbx_description
1 polymer ?
#
loop_
_entity_poly.entity_id
_entity_poly.type
_entity_poly.pdbx_seq_one_letter_code
_entity_poly.pdbx_strand_id
1 'polypeptide(L)'
;YGEGFYTFFMEVTRLSDSVDLLNITVSERLISNMDLSIGKEIIVLGQLRSYNKFVDGSNKLILTVFARNIEPCIEKSKNPNEIFLDGYICKEPVYRKTPFGREIADVLLAVNRAYNKSDYIPTIAWGRNSRFCQTLEVGDNIRVWGRLQSREYQKKISETEVVKKIAYEVSISKMERVTEESLNNEGHEDT
;
A
#
# COMPACT_ATOMS: atom_id res chain seq x y z
N TYR A 1 9.66 -10.96 -22.18
CA TYR A 1 9.80 -10.89 -23.65
C TYR A 1 8.41 -10.98 -24.28
N GLY A 2 7.94 -9.89 -24.92
CA GLY A 2 6.74 -9.87 -25.76
C GLY A 2 5.39 -9.76 -25.05
N GLU A 3 5.34 -9.61 -23.74
CA GLU A 3 4.09 -9.39 -23.02
C GLU A 3 3.88 -7.90 -22.77
N GLY A 4 2.73 -7.37 -23.23
CA GLY A 4 2.35 -5.99 -22.99
C GLY A 4 1.73 -5.83 -21.59
N PHE A 5 1.99 -4.67 -20.97
CA PHE A 5 1.37 -4.28 -19.71
C PHE A 5 0.66 -2.95 -19.88
N TYR A 6 -0.48 -2.84 -19.20
CA TYR A 6 -1.27 -1.62 -19.13
C TYR A 6 -1.37 -1.13 -17.69
N THR A 7 -1.52 0.15 -17.54
CA THR A 7 -1.83 0.77 -16.25
C THR A 7 -3.14 1.53 -16.35
N PHE A 8 -3.93 1.49 -15.29
CA PHE A 8 -5.12 2.29 -15.15
C PHE A 8 -5.35 2.66 -13.69
N PHE A 9 -6.19 3.67 -13.47
CA PHE A 9 -6.60 4.04 -12.13
C PHE A 9 -7.96 3.44 -11.79
N MET A 10 -8.04 2.84 -10.62
CA MET A 10 -9.24 2.24 -10.06
C MET A 10 -9.75 3.09 -8.90
N GLU A 11 -11.00 3.49 -8.93
CA GLU A 11 -11.63 4.18 -7.82
C GLU A 11 -12.18 3.18 -6.81
N VAL A 12 -11.83 3.38 -5.53
CA VAL A 12 -12.35 2.59 -4.42
C VAL A 12 -12.91 3.54 -3.37
N THR A 13 -14.20 3.41 -3.08
CA THR A 13 -14.88 4.26 -2.11
C THR A 13 -14.70 3.70 -0.70
N ARG A 14 -14.30 4.56 0.25
CA ARG A 14 -14.23 4.22 1.68
C ARG A 14 -15.62 4.29 2.31
N LEU A 15 -15.74 3.72 3.51
CA LEU A 15 -16.95 3.88 4.33
C LEU A 15 -17.30 5.34 4.65
N SER A 16 -16.31 6.22 4.67
CA SER A 16 -16.47 7.66 4.87
C SER A 16 -16.89 8.44 3.62
N ASP A 17 -17.21 7.75 2.52
CA ASP A 17 -17.49 8.30 1.18
C ASP A 17 -16.30 8.97 0.48
N SER A 18 -15.13 9.01 1.11
CA SER A 18 -13.89 9.40 0.43
C SER A 18 -13.50 8.36 -0.60
N VAL A 19 -12.91 8.80 -1.71
CA VAL A 19 -12.49 7.93 -2.81
C VAL A 19 -10.98 7.85 -2.85
N ASP A 20 -10.46 6.62 -2.91
CA ASP A 20 -9.06 6.35 -3.21
C ASP A 20 -8.90 6.05 -4.68
N LEU A 21 -7.92 6.68 -5.31
CA LEU A 21 -7.57 6.46 -6.71
C LEU A 21 -6.29 5.62 -6.77
N LEU A 22 -6.44 4.35 -7.11
CA LEU A 22 -5.35 3.37 -7.02
C LEU A 22 -4.80 3.03 -8.40
N ASN A 23 -3.48 2.98 -8.49
CA ASN A 23 -2.77 2.60 -9.72
C ASN A 23 -2.71 1.08 -9.83
N ILE A 24 -3.23 0.55 -10.94
CA ILE A 24 -3.25 -0.89 -11.24
C ILE A 24 -2.38 -1.14 -12.46
N THR A 25 -1.50 -2.12 -12.38
CA THR A 25 -0.72 -2.65 -13.51
C THR A 25 -1.21 -4.04 -13.86
N VAL A 26 -1.52 -4.25 -15.12
CA VAL A 26 -2.11 -5.52 -15.58
C VAL A 26 -1.46 -5.99 -16.86
N SER A 27 -1.24 -7.31 -16.96
CA SER A 27 -0.82 -7.97 -18.20
C SER A 27 -1.94 -7.90 -19.24
N GLU A 28 -1.59 -7.64 -20.49
CA GLU A 28 -2.49 -7.70 -21.64
C GLU A 28 -3.29 -9.02 -21.69
N ARG A 29 -2.66 -10.11 -21.33
CA ARG A 29 -3.29 -11.43 -21.31
C ARG A 29 -4.49 -11.50 -20.38
N LEU A 30 -4.46 -10.83 -19.22
CA LEU A 30 -5.55 -10.88 -18.25
C LEU A 30 -6.78 -10.10 -18.68
N ILE A 31 -6.63 -9.15 -19.60
CA ILE A 31 -7.70 -8.24 -20.04
C ILE A 31 -8.13 -8.45 -21.49
N SER A 32 -7.50 -9.37 -22.21
CA SER A 32 -7.78 -9.60 -23.65
C SER A 32 -9.22 -9.92 -23.95
N ASN A 33 -9.93 -10.55 -23.01
CA ASN A 33 -11.34 -10.95 -23.15
C ASN A 33 -12.28 -10.17 -22.23
N MET A 34 -11.81 -9.03 -21.67
CA MET A 34 -12.59 -8.19 -20.77
C MET A 34 -12.89 -6.84 -21.39
N ASP A 35 -14.06 -6.30 -21.07
CA ASP A 35 -14.38 -4.91 -21.30
C ASP A 35 -13.96 -4.08 -20.07
N LEU A 36 -12.82 -3.39 -20.17
CA LEU A 36 -12.30 -2.46 -19.16
C LEU A 36 -12.60 -1.00 -19.51
N SER A 37 -13.82 -0.71 -19.89
CA SER A 37 -14.25 0.67 -20.09
C SER A 37 -14.51 1.40 -18.76
N ILE A 38 -14.42 2.72 -18.80
CA ILE A 38 -14.71 3.57 -17.64
C ILE A 38 -16.13 3.29 -17.12
N GLY A 39 -16.26 3.16 -15.81
CA GLY A 39 -17.54 2.87 -15.15
C GLY A 39 -17.79 1.38 -14.89
N LYS A 40 -16.95 0.49 -15.39
CA LYS A 40 -17.05 -0.94 -15.06
C LYS A 40 -16.59 -1.20 -13.64
N GLU A 41 -17.37 -2.00 -12.92
CA GLU A 41 -17.02 -2.45 -11.57
C GLU A 41 -16.29 -3.79 -11.66
N ILE A 42 -15.09 -3.82 -11.07
CA ILE A 42 -14.18 -4.99 -11.13
C ILE A 42 -13.61 -5.31 -9.77
N ILE A 43 -13.18 -6.57 -9.62
CA ILE A 43 -12.36 -7.03 -8.50
C ILE A 43 -10.96 -7.29 -9.02
N VAL A 44 -9.98 -6.71 -8.35
CA VAL A 44 -8.55 -6.92 -8.64
C VAL A 44 -7.92 -7.66 -7.48
N LEU A 45 -7.30 -8.78 -7.78
CA LEU A 45 -6.44 -9.53 -6.86
C LEU A 45 -5.01 -9.43 -7.35
N GLY A 46 -4.10 -9.07 -6.49
CA GLY A 46 -2.72 -8.90 -6.90
C GLY A 46 -1.77 -8.62 -5.76
N GLN A 47 -0.64 -8.07 -6.10
CA GLN A 47 0.47 -7.77 -5.22
C GLN A 47 0.81 -6.29 -5.30
N LEU A 48 0.94 -5.63 -4.16
CA LEU A 48 1.44 -4.26 -4.13
C LEU A 48 2.94 -4.27 -4.41
N ARG A 49 3.34 -3.48 -5.40
CA ARG A 49 4.73 -3.30 -5.82
C ARG A 49 5.13 -1.84 -5.84
N SER A 50 6.41 -1.61 -5.70
CA SER A 50 7.00 -0.28 -5.80
C SER A 50 8.07 -0.24 -6.89
N TYR A 51 8.21 0.91 -7.51
CA TYR A 51 9.33 1.21 -8.39
C TYR A 51 9.67 2.69 -8.35
N ASN A 52 10.90 3.03 -8.71
CA ASN A 52 11.32 4.41 -8.80
C ASN A 52 11.13 4.92 -10.23
N LYS A 53 10.53 6.09 -10.34
CA LYS A 53 10.36 6.80 -11.62
C LYS A 53 11.03 8.16 -11.53
N PHE A 54 11.86 8.47 -12.51
CA PHE A 54 12.47 9.79 -12.63
C PHE A 54 11.48 10.73 -13.30
N VAL A 55 11.02 11.75 -12.58
CA VAL A 55 10.05 12.76 -13.05
C VAL A 55 10.51 14.13 -12.59
N ASP A 56 10.54 15.09 -13.50
CA ASP A 56 10.88 16.49 -13.21
C ASP A 56 12.19 16.68 -12.42
N GLY A 57 13.24 15.94 -12.78
CA GLY A 57 14.56 16.04 -12.18
C GLY A 57 14.73 15.32 -10.84
N SER A 58 13.74 14.56 -10.38
CA SER A 58 13.81 13.80 -9.14
C SER A 58 13.25 12.38 -9.28
N ASN A 59 13.77 11.47 -8.45
CA ASN A 59 13.22 10.13 -8.32
C ASN A 59 11.98 10.16 -7.43
N LYS A 60 10.90 9.57 -7.92
CA LYS A 60 9.67 9.37 -7.15
C LYS A 60 9.41 7.88 -6.97
N LEU A 61 9.01 7.50 -5.77
CA LEU A 61 8.53 6.15 -5.49
C LEU A 61 7.08 6.03 -5.96
N ILE A 62 6.84 5.09 -6.84
CA ILE A 62 5.50 4.78 -7.36
C ILE A 62 5.05 3.45 -6.78
N LEU A 63 3.83 3.44 -6.25
CA LEU A 63 3.16 2.22 -5.83
C LEU A 63 2.16 1.80 -6.90
N THR A 64 2.12 0.51 -7.19
CA THR A 64 1.14 -0.07 -8.11
C THR A 64 0.68 -1.44 -7.61
N VAL A 65 -0.59 -1.74 -7.83
CA VAL A 65 -1.11 -3.09 -7.62
C VAL A 65 -0.85 -3.89 -8.90
N PHE A 66 0.04 -4.86 -8.80
CA PHE A 66 0.34 -5.77 -9.90
C PHE A 66 -0.70 -6.89 -9.91
N ALA A 67 -1.66 -6.81 -10.84
CA ALA A 67 -2.80 -7.70 -10.89
C ALA A 67 -2.39 -9.13 -11.27
N ARG A 68 -2.88 -10.10 -10.50
CA ARG A 68 -2.83 -11.54 -10.84
C ARG A 68 -4.11 -12.00 -11.46
N ASN A 69 -5.22 -11.42 -11.02
CA ASN A 69 -6.55 -11.73 -11.50
C ASN A 69 -7.41 -10.49 -11.51
N ILE A 70 -8.23 -10.38 -12.54
CA ILE A 70 -9.27 -9.36 -12.67
C ILE A 70 -10.55 -10.05 -13.05
N GLU A 71 -11.64 -9.74 -12.36
CA GLU A 71 -12.96 -10.27 -12.66
C GLU A 71 -14.03 -9.21 -12.48
N PRO A 72 -15.19 -9.33 -13.15
CA PRO A 72 -16.30 -8.43 -12.92
C PRO A 72 -16.78 -8.50 -11.47
N CYS A 73 -17.12 -7.35 -10.90
CA CYS A 73 -17.72 -7.29 -9.56
C CYS A 73 -19.23 -7.50 -9.68
N ILE A 74 -19.71 -8.64 -9.20
CA ILE A 74 -21.13 -8.99 -9.17
C ILE A 74 -21.76 -8.50 -7.86
N GLU A 75 -21.02 -8.65 -6.75
CA GLU A 75 -21.47 -8.27 -5.41
C GLU A 75 -20.40 -7.43 -4.71
N LYS A 76 -20.81 -6.26 -4.21
CA LYS A 76 -19.89 -5.35 -3.52
C LYS A 76 -19.52 -5.89 -2.15
N SER A 77 -18.21 -5.96 -1.87
CA SER A 77 -17.70 -6.30 -0.54
C SER A 77 -17.91 -5.15 0.44
N LYS A 78 -18.11 -5.49 1.72
CA LYS A 78 -18.10 -4.50 2.82
C LYS A 78 -16.72 -3.86 3.00
N ASN A 79 -15.65 -4.61 2.72
CA ASN A 79 -14.27 -4.16 2.78
C ASN A 79 -13.64 -4.27 1.38
N PRO A 80 -13.86 -3.26 0.52
CA PRO A 80 -13.43 -3.33 -0.88
C PRO A 80 -11.92 -3.14 -1.07
N ASN A 81 -11.19 -2.78 -0.02
CA ASN A 81 -9.77 -2.47 -0.08
C ASN A 81 -9.06 -3.09 1.11
N GLU A 82 -8.47 -4.24 0.89
CA GLU A 82 -7.75 -4.99 1.92
C GLU A 82 -6.36 -5.35 1.41
N ILE A 83 -5.35 -5.13 2.25
CA ILE A 83 -3.98 -5.50 1.97
C ILE A 83 -3.33 -6.16 3.18
N PHE A 84 -2.53 -7.18 2.90
CA PHE A 84 -1.62 -7.82 3.86
C PHE A 84 -0.19 -7.67 3.36
N LEU A 85 0.71 -7.25 4.26
CA LEU A 85 2.14 -7.15 3.99
C LEU A 85 2.93 -7.86 5.09
N ASP A 86 3.92 -8.63 4.68
CA ASP A 86 4.96 -9.18 5.55
C ASP A 86 6.29 -8.60 5.10
N GLY A 87 6.93 -7.82 5.95
CA GLY A 87 8.14 -7.11 5.57
C GLY A 87 9.01 -6.73 6.75
N TYR A 88 10.05 -5.98 6.43
CA TYR A 88 11.07 -5.56 7.39
C TYR A 88 11.11 -4.04 7.51
N ILE A 89 11.30 -3.56 8.73
CA ILE A 89 11.57 -2.14 8.98
C ILE A 89 12.93 -1.80 8.37
N CYS A 90 12.95 -0.94 7.37
CA CYS A 90 14.20 -0.56 6.68
C CYS A 90 14.67 0.86 7.04
N LYS A 91 13.86 1.61 7.76
CA LYS A 91 14.16 2.95 8.24
C LYS A 91 13.49 3.14 9.59
N GLU A 92 14.13 3.85 10.51
CA GLU A 92 13.55 4.15 11.81
C GLU A 92 12.15 4.78 11.66
N PRO A 93 11.11 4.23 12.33
CA PRO A 93 9.78 4.80 12.28
C PRO A 93 9.73 6.23 12.83
N VAL A 94 8.97 7.08 12.18
CA VAL A 94 8.81 8.49 12.59
C VAL A 94 7.46 8.68 13.23
N TYR A 95 7.45 8.84 14.55
CA TYR A 95 6.26 9.17 15.32
C TYR A 95 6.08 10.68 15.41
N ARG A 96 4.83 11.13 15.24
CA ARG A 96 4.46 12.54 15.40
C ARG A 96 3.00 12.69 15.83
N LYS A 97 2.69 13.82 16.44
CA LYS A 97 1.31 14.23 16.70
C LYS A 97 0.89 15.28 15.67
N THR A 98 -0.31 15.14 15.13
CA THR A 98 -0.89 16.17 14.26
C THR A 98 -1.31 17.39 15.11
N PRO A 99 -1.54 18.56 14.49
CA PRO A 99 -2.06 19.74 15.21
C PRO A 99 -3.37 19.51 15.95
N PHE A 100 -4.16 18.52 15.50
CA PHE A 100 -5.41 18.14 16.16
C PHE A 100 -5.27 17.03 17.21
N GLY A 101 -4.03 16.71 17.61
CA GLY A 101 -3.74 15.75 18.66
C GLY A 101 -3.80 14.28 18.23
N ARG A 102 -3.91 13.98 16.94
CA ARG A 102 -3.83 12.61 16.45
C ARG A 102 -2.39 12.11 16.47
N GLU A 103 -2.20 10.91 16.99
CA GLU A 103 -0.92 10.22 16.98
C GLU A 103 -0.79 9.42 15.68
N ILE A 104 0.32 9.65 14.96
CA ILE A 104 0.63 8.93 13.73
C ILE A 104 2.09 8.51 13.72
N ALA A 105 2.39 7.44 12.99
CA ALA A 105 3.76 7.01 12.70
C ALA A 105 3.90 6.63 11.23
N ASP A 106 4.95 7.15 10.61
CA ASP A 106 5.33 6.78 9.26
C ASP A 106 6.35 5.64 9.31
N VAL A 107 6.06 4.55 8.64
CA VAL A 107 6.89 3.34 8.64
C VAL A 107 7.13 2.88 7.20
N LEU A 108 8.39 2.81 6.81
CA LEU A 108 8.77 2.29 5.50
C LEU A 108 9.10 0.79 5.63
N LEU A 109 8.36 -0.04 4.90
CA LEU A 109 8.56 -1.48 4.86
C LEU A 109 9.32 -1.91 3.62
N ALA A 110 10.30 -2.80 3.78
CA ALA A 110 10.88 -3.57 2.70
C ALA A 110 10.18 -4.92 2.63
N VAL A 111 9.50 -5.17 1.54
CA VAL A 111 8.81 -6.44 1.26
C VAL A 111 9.59 -7.20 0.19
N ASN A 112 10.10 -8.38 0.53
CA ASN A 112 10.89 -9.18 -0.38
C ASN A 112 10.02 -9.84 -1.46
N ARG A 113 10.52 -9.81 -2.69
CA ARG A 113 9.99 -10.55 -3.83
C ARG A 113 10.97 -11.62 -4.29
N ALA A 114 10.48 -12.53 -5.12
CA ALA A 114 11.34 -13.47 -5.84
C ALA A 114 12.44 -12.75 -6.62
N TYR A 115 13.55 -13.45 -6.87
CA TYR A 115 14.72 -12.96 -7.61
C TYR A 115 15.47 -11.80 -6.93
N ASN A 116 15.55 -11.81 -5.58
CA ASN A 116 16.28 -10.82 -4.78
C ASN A 116 15.85 -9.36 -5.01
N LYS A 117 14.58 -9.15 -5.35
CA LYS A 117 13.97 -7.82 -5.46
C LYS A 117 13.21 -7.49 -4.19
N SER A 118 13.17 -6.22 -3.85
CA SER A 118 12.39 -5.71 -2.73
C SER A 118 11.51 -4.57 -3.17
N ASP A 119 10.31 -4.54 -2.62
CA ASP A 119 9.41 -3.40 -2.72
C ASP A 119 9.49 -2.58 -1.46
N TYR A 120 9.54 -1.27 -1.59
CA TYR A 120 9.57 -0.33 -0.48
C TYR A 120 8.20 0.33 -0.37
N ILE A 121 7.49 -0.02 0.70
CA ILE A 121 6.09 0.36 0.87
C ILE A 121 5.96 1.37 2.02
N PRO A 122 5.61 2.64 1.73
CA PRO A 122 5.24 3.59 2.76
C PRO A 122 3.96 3.14 3.47
N THR A 123 3.99 3.15 4.79
CA THR A 123 2.84 2.84 5.62
C THR A 123 2.62 3.91 6.67
N ILE A 124 1.38 4.08 7.11
CA ILE A 124 1.02 5.00 8.18
C ILE A 124 0.22 4.27 9.24
N ALA A 125 0.64 4.41 10.48
CA ALA A 125 -0.03 3.86 11.66
C ALA A 125 -0.70 4.99 12.46
N TRP A 126 -1.81 4.68 13.11
CA TRP A 126 -2.63 5.62 13.86
C TRP A 126 -2.82 5.16 15.31
N GLY A 127 -2.89 6.12 16.22
CA GLY A 127 -3.24 5.87 17.62
C GLY A 127 -2.33 4.84 18.28
N ARG A 128 -2.92 3.78 18.81
CA ARG A 128 -2.20 2.70 19.49
C ARG A 128 -1.14 2.05 18.62
N ASN A 129 -1.42 1.82 17.35
CA ASN A 129 -0.44 1.27 16.41
C ASN A 129 0.75 2.22 16.22
N SER A 130 0.53 3.53 16.21
CA SER A 130 1.61 4.51 16.12
C SER A 130 2.52 4.49 17.34
N ARG A 131 1.96 4.32 18.54
CA ARG A 131 2.75 4.13 19.76
C ARG A 131 3.55 2.84 19.73
N PHE A 132 2.96 1.75 19.23
CA PHE A 132 3.66 0.49 19.04
C PHE A 132 4.86 0.64 18.09
N CYS A 133 4.75 1.47 17.05
CA CYS A 133 5.85 1.72 16.12
C CYS A 133 7.09 2.32 16.81
N GLN A 134 6.94 3.02 17.93
CA GLN A 134 8.07 3.55 18.71
C GLN A 134 8.93 2.45 19.32
N THR A 135 8.42 1.24 19.44
CA THR A 135 9.15 0.07 19.96
C THR A 135 9.89 -0.71 18.88
N LEU A 136 9.67 -0.37 17.61
CA LEU A 136 10.24 -1.06 16.48
C LEU A 136 11.60 -0.50 16.08
N GLU A 137 12.48 -1.39 15.65
CA GLU A 137 13.83 -1.08 15.20
C GLU A 137 14.02 -1.51 13.75
N VAL A 138 15.01 -0.90 13.09
CA VAL A 138 15.44 -1.30 11.75
C VAL A 138 15.86 -2.78 11.77
N GLY A 139 15.34 -3.56 10.83
CA GLY A 139 15.56 -4.99 10.76
C GLY A 139 14.45 -5.84 11.38
N ASP A 140 13.54 -5.26 12.16
CA ASP A 140 12.41 -6.00 12.69
C ASP A 140 11.50 -6.47 11.57
N ASN A 141 11.05 -7.72 11.67
CA ASN A 141 10.05 -8.29 10.78
C ASN A 141 8.65 -8.03 11.35
N ILE A 142 7.80 -7.41 10.55
CA ILE A 142 6.42 -7.11 10.93
C ILE A 142 5.42 -7.55 9.89
N ARG A 143 4.23 -7.90 10.36
CA ARG A 143 3.05 -8.16 9.54
C ARG A 143 2.06 -7.02 9.72
N VAL A 144 1.51 -6.55 8.61
CA VAL A 144 0.62 -5.40 8.54
C VAL A 144 -0.62 -5.75 7.75
N TRP A 145 -1.79 -5.40 8.31
CA TRP A 145 -3.09 -5.44 7.63
C TRP A 145 -3.63 -4.02 7.53
N GLY A 146 -4.21 -3.70 6.40
CA GLY A 146 -4.75 -2.37 6.17
C GLY A 146 -5.37 -2.18 4.80
N ARG A 147 -5.34 -0.95 4.34
CA ARG A 147 -5.82 -0.58 3.00
C ARG A 147 -4.78 0.27 2.28
N LEU A 148 -4.75 0.18 0.97
CA LEU A 148 -4.00 1.09 0.13
C LEU A 148 -4.81 2.39 -0.05
N GLN A 149 -4.23 3.52 0.27
CA GLN A 149 -4.92 4.81 0.18
C GLN A 149 -4.14 5.85 -0.60
N SER A 150 -4.88 6.79 -1.15
CA SER A 150 -4.36 8.04 -1.66
C SER A 150 -4.73 9.18 -0.71
N ARG A 151 -3.80 10.09 -0.49
CA ARG A 151 -4.01 11.23 0.41
C ARG A 151 -3.44 12.49 -0.22
N GLU A 152 -4.27 13.50 -0.35
CA GLU A 152 -3.80 14.83 -0.75
C GLU A 152 -3.06 15.51 0.41
N TYR A 153 -1.95 16.13 0.09
CA TYR A 153 -1.22 16.97 1.01
C TYR A 153 -0.66 18.20 0.30
N GLN A 154 -0.38 19.23 1.05
CA GLN A 154 0.22 20.45 0.54
C GLN A 154 1.71 20.45 0.82
N LYS A 155 2.52 20.69 -0.21
CA LYS A 155 3.95 20.91 -0.07
C LYS A 155 4.28 22.37 -0.34
N LYS A 156 4.91 23.01 0.64
CA LYS A 156 5.44 24.35 0.50
C LYS A 156 6.75 24.30 -0.30
N ILE A 157 6.76 24.89 -1.49
CA ILE A 157 7.94 24.96 -2.37
C ILE A 157 8.75 26.21 -2.07
N SER A 158 8.07 27.35 -1.79
CA SER A 158 8.67 28.61 -1.43
C SER A 158 7.76 29.33 -0.43
N GLU A 159 8.17 30.50 0.05
CA GLU A 159 7.34 31.31 0.97
C GLU A 159 5.98 31.69 0.37
N THR A 160 5.88 31.75 -0.96
CA THR A 160 4.69 32.19 -1.69
C THR A 160 4.00 31.10 -2.49
N GLU A 161 4.59 29.92 -2.62
CA GLU A 161 4.07 28.86 -3.47
C GLU A 161 3.82 27.56 -2.70
N VAL A 162 2.58 27.08 -2.77
CA VAL A 162 2.12 25.81 -2.20
C VAL A 162 1.56 24.95 -3.32
N VAL A 163 2.03 23.71 -3.42
CA VAL A 163 1.58 22.74 -4.42
C VAL A 163 0.84 21.61 -3.73
N LYS A 164 -0.31 21.22 -4.30
CA LYS A 164 -1.02 20.02 -3.89
C LYS A 164 -0.36 18.78 -4.48
N LYS A 165 -0.09 17.80 -3.64
CA LYS A 165 0.46 16.50 -4.04
C LYS A 165 -0.40 15.37 -3.49
N ILE A 166 -0.27 14.20 -4.13
CA ILE A 166 -0.94 12.97 -3.69
C ILE A 166 0.12 12.00 -3.22
N ALA A 167 -0.03 11.54 -1.97
CA ALA A 167 0.74 10.44 -1.42
C ALA A 167 -0.06 9.14 -1.52
N TYR A 168 0.61 8.06 -1.89
CA TYR A 168 0.08 6.71 -1.87
C TYR A 168 0.77 5.95 -0.75
N GLU A 169 0.00 5.31 0.10
CA GLU A 169 0.49 4.65 1.30
C GLU A 169 -0.47 3.56 1.77
N VAL A 170 0.02 2.65 2.59
CA VAL A 170 -0.83 1.67 3.28
C VAL A 170 -1.22 2.23 4.64
N SER A 171 -2.51 2.42 4.87
CA SER A 171 -3.05 2.78 6.18
C SER A 171 -3.23 1.51 7.00
N ILE A 172 -2.50 1.41 8.11
CA ILE A 172 -2.46 0.23 8.95
C ILE A 172 -3.68 0.18 9.87
N SER A 173 -4.42 -0.93 9.83
CA SER A 173 -5.49 -1.24 10.76
C SER A 173 -5.03 -2.18 11.88
N LYS A 174 -4.15 -3.12 11.57
CA LYS A 174 -3.56 -4.08 12.50
C LYS A 174 -2.10 -4.31 12.14
N MET A 175 -1.25 -4.46 13.14
CA MET A 175 0.14 -4.82 12.94
C MET A 175 0.65 -5.68 14.09
N GLU A 176 1.63 -6.51 13.80
CA GLU A 176 2.31 -7.35 14.78
C GLU A 176 3.78 -7.56 14.43
N ARG A 177 4.62 -7.71 15.45
CA ARG A 177 6.01 -8.13 15.27
C ARG A 177 6.06 -9.64 15.11
N VAL A 178 6.79 -10.10 14.11
CA VAL A 178 7.06 -11.54 13.94
C VAL A 178 8.16 -11.95 14.93
N THR A 179 7.86 -12.92 15.79
CA THR A 179 8.77 -13.47 16.78
C THR A 179 8.93 -14.98 16.56
N GLU A 180 9.93 -15.60 17.18
CA GLU A 180 10.08 -17.06 17.13
C GLU A 180 8.85 -17.79 17.67
N GLU A 181 8.17 -17.22 18.67
CA GLU A 181 6.93 -17.76 19.23
C GLU A 181 5.78 -17.69 18.20
N SER A 182 5.69 -16.62 17.42
CA SER A 182 4.66 -16.49 16.39
C SER A 182 4.83 -17.50 15.26
N LEU A 183 6.07 -17.83 14.90
CA LEU A 183 6.40 -18.85 13.88
C LEU A 183 6.09 -20.28 14.37
N ASN A 184 6.29 -20.56 15.65
CA ASN A 184 6.02 -21.88 16.23
C ASN A 184 4.54 -22.17 16.37
N ASN A 185 3.70 -21.16 16.55
CA ASN A 185 2.24 -21.32 16.66
C ASN A 185 1.58 -21.64 15.31
N GLU A 186 2.16 -21.19 14.19
CA GLU A 186 1.65 -21.53 12.85
C GLU A 186 1.91 -22.98 12.45
N GLY A 187 2.93 -23.61 13.03
CA GLY A 187 3.26 -25.03 12.78
C GLY A 187 2.34 -26.04 13.49
N HIS A 188 1.39 -25.60 14.31
CA HIS A 188 0.50 -26.47 15.09
C HIS A 188 -0.97 -26.45 14.62
N GLU A 189 -1.33 -25.57 13.68
CA GLU A 189 -2.71 -25.53 13.14
C GLU A 189 -2.91 -26.41 11.90
N ASP A 190 -1.87 -27.02 11.34
CA ASP A 190 -1.91 -27.88 10.15
C ASP A 190 -1.80 -29.39 10.44
N THR A 191 -2.24 -29.87 11.63
CA THR A 191 -2.32 -31.32 11.93
C THR A 191 -3.72 -31.74 12.31
#